data_fb740b7c7c444bfeb0aa97b3a5365920
#
_entry.id   fb740b7c7c444bfeb0aa97b3a5365920
#
_cell.length_a   1.000
_cell.length_b   1.000
_cell.length_c   1.000
_cell.angle_alpha   90.00
_cell.angle_beta   90.00
_cell.angle_gamma   90.00
#
_symmetry.space_group_name_H-M   'P 1'
#
loop_
_entity.id
_entity.type
_entity.pdbx_description
1 polymer ?
#
loop_
_entity_poly.entity_id
_entity_poly.type
_entity_poly.pdbx_seq_one_letter_code
_entity_poly.pdbx_strand_id
1 'polypeptide(L)'
;MKNITLILAACCLMMTACAQSPKGANNQTESPTNFKEMKKTLIVYFSATGNTKAAAQRLAKEHNADLYEITPEQPYTAADLNWRDKTSRSTIEMKDKSSRPAIKGKCENIADYDTVWIGFPVWWYTAPTIVNTFIEAHDLSGKVINVFATSGGSTVDGSYNDLKKAYPQYTWGESRLMND
;
A
#
# COMPACT_ATOMS: atom_id res chain seq x y z
N MET A 1 -53.47 -32.64 30.37
CA MET A 1 -53.55 -33.81 31.26
C MET A 1 -52.19 -33.95 31.89
N LYS A 2 -52.18 -33.56 33.17
CA LYS A 2 -51.75 -34.41 34.33
C LYS A 2 -50.27 -34.75 34.30
N ASN A 3 -49.46 -34.64 35.32
CA ASN A 3 -49.45 -34.22 36.74
C ASN A 3 -47.95 -34.16 37.10
N ILE A 4 -47.48 -33.14 37.83
CA ILE A 4 -47.29 -33.08 39.29
C ILE A 4 -46.50 -34.29 39.88
N THR A 5 -45.36 -34.00 40.54
CA THR A 5 -44.98 -34.32 41.93
C THR A 5 -43.49 -33.94 42.08
N LEU A 6 -43.03 -32.98 42.75
CA LEU A 6 -42.85 -32.57 44.18
C LEU A 6 -42.43 -33.70 45.11
N ILE A 7 -41.27 -33.62 45.75
CA ILE A 7 -40.82 -34.01 47.11
C ILE A 7 -39.36 -33.55 47.24
N LEU A 8 -38.99 -32.57 47.98
CA LEU A 8 -38.80 -32.24 49.41
C LEU A 8 -38.01 -33.26 50.21
N ALA A 9 -36.98 -32.86 50.81
CA ALA A 9 -36.47 -32.99 52.19
C ALA A 9 -34.93 -32.91 52.15
N ALA A 10 -34.28 -32.00 52.71
CA ALA A 10 -34.14 -31.50 54.09
C ALA A 10 -33.03 -32.19 54.89
N CYS A 11 -32.28 -31.33 55.56
CA CYS A 11 -31.49 -31.59 56.80
C CYS A 11 -30.06 -32.06 56.60
N CYS A 12 -29.11 -31.60 57.20
CA CYS A 12 -28.74 -30.78 58.37
C CYS A 12 -27.24 -30.78 58.53
N LEU A 13 -26.70 -29.62 58.77
CA LEU A 13 -25.90 -29.19 59.93
C LEU A 13 -24.51 -29.78 60.21
N MET A 14 -23.66 -28.78 60.39
CA MET A 14 -22.59 -28.57 61.40
C MET A 14 -21.24 -29.17 61.03
N MET A 15 -20.20 -28.54 61.22
CA MET A 15 -19.55 -27.44 61.98
C MET A 15 -18.12 -27.26 61.58
N THR A 16 -17.74 -26.02 61.67
CA THR A 16 -16.55 -25.47 62.32
C THR A 16 -15.15 -25.73 61.77
N ALA A 17 -14.56 -24.66 61.48
CA ALA A 17 -13.44 -24.04 62.16
C ALA A 17 -12.19 -23.79 61.33
N CYS A 18 -11.80 -22.56 61.47
CA CYS A 18 -10.42 -22.03 61.51
C CYS A 18 -9.62 -21.90 60.24
N ALA A 19 -9.56 -20.64 59.84
CA ALA A 19 -8.33 -19.85 59.76
C ALA A 19 -7.19 -20.40 58.94
N GLN A 20 -6.96 -19.74 57.81
CA GLN A 20 -5.68 -19.01 57.54
C GLN A 20 -5.74 -18.43 56.16
N SER A 21 -5.60 -17.10 56.07
CA SER A 21 -5.26 -16.42 54.83
C SER A 21 -3.87 -16.83 54.38
N PRO A 22 -3.69 -16.98 53.10
CA PRO A 22 -2.50 -16.44 52.50
C PRO A 22 -2.84 -15.33 51.48
N LYS A 23 -2.09 -14.29 51.63
CA LYS A 23 -1.87 -13.16 50.77
C LYS A 23 -1.60 -13.59 49.33
N GLY A 24 -2.07 -12.77 48.40
CA GLY A 24 -1.45 -12.68 47.08
C GLY A 24 -2.30 -13.11 45.92
N ALA A 25 -3.48 -12.52 45.75
CA ALA A 25 -4.03 -12.42 44.40
C ALA A 25 -3.30 -11.27 43.67
N ASN A 26 -2.27 -11.63 42.95
CA ASN A 26 -1.75 -10.78 41.89
C ASN A 26 -2.84 -10.65 40.80
N ASN A 27 -3.65 -9.63 40.92
CA ASN A 27 -4.36 -9.07 39.79
C ASN A 27 -3.32 -8.46 38.86
N GLN A 28 -2.70 -9.27 38.00
CA GLN A 28 -2.10 -8.77 36.80
C GLN A 28 -3.26 -8.35 35.91
N THR A 29 -3.59 -7.07 36.03
CA THR A 29 -4.30 -6.33 34.98
C THR A 29 -3.35 -6.37 33.79
N GLU A 30 -3.59 -7.30 32.87
CA GLU A 30 -2.99 -7.27 31.56
C GLU A 30 -3.41 -5.93 30.94
N SER A 31 -2.50 -4.98 30.95
CA SER A 31 -2.62 -3.78 30.15
C SER A 31 -2.86 -4.22 28.71
N PRO A 32 -3.84 -3.64 27.99
CA PRO A 32 -3.98 -3.91 26.57
C PRO A 32 -2.65 -3.52 25.94
N THR A 33 -1.89 -4.52 25.50
CA THR A 33 -0.73 -4.31 24.64
C THR A 33 -1.26 -3.57 23.44
N ASN A 34 -0.93 -2.28 23.39
CA ASN A 34 -1.18 -1.43 22.24
C ASN A 34 -0.30 -1.98 21.11
N PHE A 35 -0.82 -3.00 20.41
CA PHE A 35 -0.28 -3.43 19.14
C PHE A 35 -0.47 -2.23 18.22
N LYS A 36 0.55 -1.39 18.10
CA LYS A 36 0.64 -0.41 17.04
C LYS A 36 0.51 -1.22 15.76
N GLU A 37 -0.67 -1.18 15.19
CA GLU A 37 -0.98 -1.86 13.94
C GLU A 37 0.12 -1.50 12.95
N MET A 38 0.91 -2.49 12.53
CA MET A 38 2.03 -2.22 11.62
C MET A 38 1.42 -1.79 10.31
N LYS A 39 1.63 -0.53 9.94
CA LYS A 39 1.15 0.01 8.67
C LYS A 39 1.70 -0.82 7.53
N LYS A 40 0.80 -1.42 6.76
CA LYS A 40 1.18 -2.19 5.58
C LYS A 40 1.57 -1.24 4.44
N THR A 41 2.66 -1.57 3.79
CA THR A 41 3.19 -0.80 2.66
C THR A 41 3.12 -1.60 1.39
N LEU A 42 2.69 -0.97 0.30
CA LEU A 42 2.71 -1.50 -1.06
C LEU A 42 3.66 -0.68 -1.92
N ILE A 43 4.51 -1.35 -2.67
CA ILE A 43 5.36 -0.72 -3.68
C ILE A 43 4.76 -1.03 -5.05
N VAL A 44 4.12 -0.04 -5.63
CA VAL A 44 3.57 -0.06 -7.00
C VAL A 44 4.61 0.52 -7.94
N TYR A 45 4.84 -0.09 -9.09
CA TYR A 45 5.80 0.46 -10.05
C TYR A 45 5.46 0.15 -11.49
N PHE A 46 5.82 1.08 -12.38
CA PHE A 46 5.93 0.88 -13.82
C PHE A 46 7.40 0.82 -14.22
N SER A 47 7.79 -0.18 -15.00
CA SER A 47 9.17 -0.32 -15.49
C SER A 47 9.22 -0.81 -16.92
N ALA A 48 9.63 0.05 -17.84
CA ALA A 48 9.75 -0.31 -19.27
C ALA A 48 11.04 -1.05 -19.61
N THR A 49 12.12 -0.82 -18.86
CA THR A 49 13.48 -1.36 -19.15
C THR A 49 14.10 -2.16 -18.00
N GLY A 50 13.39 -2.32 -16.88
CA GLY A 50 13.87 -3.06 -15.71
C GLY A 50 14.49 -2.21 -14.60
N ASN A 51 14.95 -0.98 -14.87
CA ASN A 51 15.64 -0.14 -13.88
C ASN A 51 14.71 0.21 -12.68
N THR A 52 13.52 0.68 -12.96
CA THR A 52 12.54 0.98 -11.90
C THR A 52 12.11 -0.28 -11.15
N LYS A 53 12.03 -1.43 -11.81
CA LYS A 53 11.78 -2.73 -11.17
C LYS A 53 12.87 -3.06 -10.16
N ALA A 54 14.13 -2.89 -10.51
CA ALA A 54 15.25 -3.13 -9.59
C ALA A 54 15.19 -2.19 -8.38
N ALA A 55 14.88 -0.89 -8.61
CA ALA A 55 14.66 0.08 -7.54
C ALA A 55 13.48 -0.29 -6.64
N ALA A 56 12.36 -0.72 -7.23
CA ALA A 56 11.17 -1.19 -6.47
C ALA A 56 11.51 -2.38 -5.57
N GLN A 57 12.27 -3.35 -6.05
CA GLN A 57 12.70 -4.51 -5.27
C GLN A 57 13.60 -4.13 -4.08
N ARG A 58 14.49 -3.14 -4.25
CA ARG A 58 15.31 -2.61 -3.14
C ARG A 58 14.42 -1.94 -2.10
N LEU A 59 13.51 -1.07 -2.54
CA LEU A 59 12.59 -0.35 -1.67
C LEU A 59 11.65 -1.32 -0.92
N ALA A 60 11.17 -2.37 -1.58
CA ALA A 60 10.34 -3.37 -0.95
C ALA A 60 11.07 -4.12 0.18
N LYS A 61 12.36 -4.43 0.01
CA LYS A 61 13.18 -5.03 1.07
C LYS A 61 13.39 -4.06 2.23
N GLU A 62 13.63 -2.76 1.95
CA GLU A 62 13.81 -1.71 2.96
C GLU A 62 12.59 -1.59 3.86
N HIS A 63 11.39 -1.63 3.27
CA HIS A 63 10.12 -1.43 3.98
C HIS A 63 9.41 -2.72 4.38
N ASN A 64 9.95 -3.90 4.08
CA ASN A 64 9.27 -5.20 4.20
C ASN A 64 7.87 -5.14 3.56
N ALA A 65 7.82 -4.67 2.32
CA ALA A 65 6.61 -4.31 1.60
C ALA A 65 6.30 -5.27 0.45
N ASP A 66 5.03 -5.37 0.10
CA ASP A 66 4.57 -6.08 -1.09
C ASP A 66 4.85 -5.29 -2.37
N LEU A 67 4.92 -6.00 -3.50
CA LEU A 67 5.18 -5.43 -4.83
C LEU A 67 3.98 -5.59 -5.74
N TYR A 68 3.66 -4.55 -6.51
CA TYR A 68 2.71 -4.60 -7.60
C TYR A 68 3.28 -3.92 -8.85
N GLU A 69 3.36 -4.64 -9.98
CA GLU A 69 3.83 -4.11 -11.26
C GLU A 69 2.66 -3.58 -12.08
N ILE A 70 2.70 -2.29 -12.45
CA ILE A 70 1.79 -1.72 -13.44
C ILE A 70 2.20 -2.28 -14.80
N THR A 71 1.46 -3.26 -15.28
CA THR A 71 1.73 -3.93 -16.55
C THR A 71 0.90 -3.30 -17.65
N PRO A 72 1.50 -2.69 -18.68
CA PRO A 72 0.75 -2.16 -19.81
C PRO A 72 0.05 -3.29 -20.58
N GLU A 73 -1.16 -3.04 -21.09
CA GLU A 73 -1.89 -3.97 -21.96
C GLU A 73 -1.04 -4.35 -23.17
N GLN A 74 -0.42 -3.36 -23.79
CA GLN A 74 0.56 -3.53 -24.85
C GLN A 74 1.96 -3.20 -24.31
N PRO A 75 2.87 -4.17 -24.22
CA PRO A 75 4.26 -3.92 -23.79
C PRO A 75 4.93 -2.86 -24.68
N TYR A 76 5.79 -2.05 -24.09
CA TYR A 76 6.60 -1.10 -24.84
C TYR A 76 7.77 -1.81 -25.50
N THR A 77 7.91 -1.63 -26.82
CA THR A 77 9.07 -2.06 -27.59
C THR A 77 10.20 -1.04 -27.52
N ALA A 78 11.40 -1.39 -27.99
CA ALA A 78 12.50 -0.45 -28.10
C ALA A 78 12.16 0.74 -29.01
N ALA A 79 11.38 0.51 -30.08
CA ALA A 79 10.89 1.57 -30.96
C ALA A 79 9.91 2.51 -30.23
N ASP A 80 9.01 1.97 -29.42
CA ASP A 80 8.07 2.75 -28.61
C ASP A 80 8.76 3.66 -27.60
N LEU A 81 9.93 3.24 -27.11
CA LEU A 81 10.73 3.97 -26.12
C LEU A 81 11.75 4.94 -26.73
N ASN A 82 11.82 5.05 -28.06
CA ASN A 82 12.74 5.96 -28.71
C ASN A 82 12.30 7.44 -28.56
N TRP A 83 12.73 8.07 -27.48
CA TRP A 83 12.39 9.46 -27.15
C TRP A 83 12.86 10.50 -28.18
N ARG A 84 13.80 10.13 -29.10
CA ARG A 84 14.26 10.98 -30.21
C ARG A 84 13.29 10.97 -31.40
N ASP A 85 12.48 9.91 -31.51
CA ASP A 85 11.45 9.78 -32.52
C ASP A 85 10.16 10.48 -32.05
N LYS A 86 9.77 11.53 -32.76
CA LYS A 86 8.54 12.30 -32.45
C LYS A 86 7.26 11.50 -32.65
N THR A 87 7.35 10.36 -33.35
CA THR A 87 6.23 9.47 -33.67
C THR A 87 6.21 8.21 -32.80
N SER A 88 7.22 8.00 -31.93
CA SER A 88 7.25 6.89 -31.01
C SER A 88 6.07 6.95 -30.02
N ARG A 89 5.60 5.81 -29.59
CA ARG A 89 4.46 5.70 -28.67
C ARG A 89 4.67 6.53 -27.39
N SER A 90 5.81 6.38 -26.73
CA SER A 90 6.11 7.14 -25.53
C SER A 90 6.12 8.66 -25.77
N THR A 91 6.64 9.11 -26.93
CA THR A 91 6.60 10.54 -27.27
C THR A 91 5.18 11.05 -27.48
N ILE A 92 4.33 10.28 -28.16
CA ILE A 92 2.92 10.63 -28.39
C ILE A 92 2.17 10.69 -27.06
N GLU A 93 2.29 9.64 -26.23
CA GLU A 93 1.65 9.58 -24.91
C GLU A 93 2.06 10.73 -23.99
N MET A 94 3.35 11.11 -23.99
CA MET A 94 3.84 12.17 -23.12
C MET A 94 3.49 13.59 -23.60
N LYS A 95 3.21 13.78 -24.90
CA LYS A 95 2.68 15.04 -25.43
C LYS A 95 1.22 15.26 -25.07
N ASP A 96 0.46 14.20 -24.95
CA ASP A 96 -0.94 14.24 -24.55
C ASP A 96 -1.08 13.89 -23.05
N LYS A 97 -1.20 14.92 -22.22
CA LYS A 97 -1.37 14.76 -20.76
C LYS A 97 -2.67 14.02 -20.39
N SER A 98 -3.63 13.93 -21.32
CA SER A 98 -4.86 13.18 -21.13
C SER A 98 -4.74 11.70 -21.51
N SER A 99 -3.62 11.30 -22.11
CA SER A 99 -3.34 9.92 -22.46
C SER A 99 -3.45 9.01 -21.24
N ARG A 100 -4.12 7.86 -21.42
CA ARG A 100 -4.29 6.83 -20.39
C ARG A 100 -4.01 5.46 -21.00
N PRO A 101 -2.74 5.08 -21.16
CA PRO A 101 -2.39 3.75 -21.67
C PRO A 101 -3.06 2.66 -20.82
N ALA A 102 -3.70 1.69 -21.47
CA ALA A 102 -4.40 0.63 -20.79
C ALA A 102 -3.43 -0.27 -20.00
N ILE A 103 -3.84 -0.71 -18.82
CA ILE A 103 -3.09 -1.60 -17.93
C ILE A 103 -3.79 -2.94 -17.75
N LYS A 104 -3.01 -4.00 -17.54
CA LYS A 104 -3.52 -5.34 -17.25
C LYS A 104 -3.87 -5.47 -15.78
N GLY A 105 -5.10 -5.91 -15.52
CA GLY A 105 -5.56 -6.23 -14.17
C GLY A 105 -5.69 -5.03 -13.24
N LYS A 106 -5.98 -5.34 -11.98
CA LYS A 106 -6.08 -4.39 -10.87
C LYS A 106 -5.36 -4.93 -9.66
N CYS A 107 -4.92 -4.06 -8.78
CA CYS A 107 -4.45 -4.43 -7.45
C CYS A 107 -5.68 -4.60 -6.54
N GLU A 108 -6.26 -5.80 -6.52
CA GLU A 108 -7.53 -6.08 -5.84
C GLU A 108 -7.45 -5.84 -4.32
N ASN A 109 -6.28 -6.05 -3.73
CA ASN A 109 -6.04 -5.92 -2.29
C ASN A 109 -5.46 -4.55 -1.88
N ILE A 110 -5.57 -3.52 -2.72
CA ILE A 110 -5.00 -2.19 -2.42
C ILE A 110 -5.58 -1.58 -1.15
N ALA A 111 -6.80 -1.98 -0.78
CA ALA A 111 -7.46 -1.54 0.45
C ALA A 111 -6.71 -1.94 1.72
N ASP A 112 -5.93 -3.01 1.69
CA ASP A 112 -5.21 -3.57 2.85
C ASP A 112 -3.97 -2.75 3.26
N TYR A 113 -3.61 -1.73 2.48
CA TYR A 113 -2.38 -0.96 2.69
C TYR A 113 -2.68 0.46 3.14
N ASP A 114 -1.86 0.96 4.08
CA ASP A 114 -1.91 2.34 4.59
C ASP A 114 -1.00 3.28 3.81
N THR A 115 0.08 2.73 3.26
CA THR A 115 1.10 3.47 2.52
C THR A 115 1.30 2.82 1.16
N VAL A 116 1.29 3.64 0.12
CA VAL A 116 1.55 3.22 -1.25
C VAL A 116 2.69 4.04 -1.82
N TRP A 117 3.77 3.37 -2.22
CA TRP A 117 4.80 3.98 -3.03
C TRP A 117 4.48 3.77 -4.50
N ILE A 118 4.58 4.83 -5.30
CA ILE A 118 4.38 4.76 -6.76
C ILE A 118 5.71 5.07 -7.45
N GLY A 119 6.23 4.07 -8.17
CA GLY A 119 7.52 4.12 -8.83
C GLY A 119 7.43 4.15 -10.35
N PHE A 120 8.28 4.94 -11.00
CA PHE A 120 8.30 5.07 -12.45
C PHE A 120 9.65 5.60 -12.97
N PRO A 121 9.98 5.36 -14.25
CA PRO A 121 11.05 6.10 -14.92
C PRO A 121 10.57 7.52 -15.23
N VAL A 122 11.41 8.52 -14.99
CA VAL A 122 11.08 9.91 -15.40
C VAL A 122 11.10 10.01 -16.91
N TRP A 123 9.96 10.36 -17.53
CA TRP A 123 9.85 10.66 -18.95
C TRP A 123 9.51 12.14 -19.15
N TRP A 124 10.30 12.86 -19.94
CA TRP A 124 10.08 14.31 -20.19
C TRP A 124 9.82 15.12 -18.92
N TYR A 125 10.64 14.87 -17.88
CA TYR A 125 10.61 15.56 -16.57
C TYR A 125 9.36 15.29 -15.72
N THR A 126 8.49 14.35 -16.12
CA THR A 126 7.28 13.98 -15.37
C THR A 126 7.07 12.47 -15.30
N ALA A 127 6.00 12.03 -14.65
CA ALA A 127 5.62 10.63 -14.62
C ALA A 127 5.00 10.20 -15.96
N PRO A 128 5.27 8.97 -16.45
CA PRO A 128 4.57 8.42 -17.61
C PRO A 128 3.06 8.36 -17.36
N THR A 129 2.26 8.67 -18.39
CA THR A 129 0.80 8.76 -18.27
C THR A 129 0.11 7.45 -17.86
N ILE A 130 0.76 6.31 -18.02
CA ILE A 130 0.29 5.01 -17.49
C ILE A 130 0.20 4.99 -15.96
N VAL A 131 0.98 5.81 -15.26
CA VAL A 131 0.89 6.01 -13.80
C VAL A 131 -0.43 6.66 -13.44
N ASN A 132 -0.89 7.62 -14.23
CA ASN A 132 -2.20 8.24 -14.07
C ASN A 132 -3.32 7.22 -14.25
N THR A 133 -3.21 6.31 -15.23
CA THR A 133 -4.16 5.22 -15.42
C THR A 133 -4.28 4.37 -14.15
N PHE A 134 -3.15 4.02 -13.50
CA PHE A 134 -3.17 3.27 -12.26
C PHE A 134 -3.84 4.04 -11.12
N ILE A 135 -3.47 5.31 -10.90
CA ILE A 135 -4.04 6.15 -9.83
C ILE A 135 -5.56 6.29 -9.99
N GLU A 136 -6.03 6.48 -11.22
CA GLU A 136 -7.46 6.66 -11.52
C GLU A 136 -8.26 5.36 -11.47
N ALA A 137 -7.61 4.21 -11.63
CA ALA A 137 -8.25 2.90 -11.57
C ALA A 137 -8.41 2.34 -10.14
N HIS A 138 -7.78 2.98 -9.14
CA HIS A 138 -7.75 2.47 -7.76
C HIS A 138 -8.18 3.54 -6.74
N ASP A 139 -8.84 3.11 -5.67
CA ASP A 139 -9.14 4.00 -4.55
C ASP A 139 -7.93 4.10 -3.61
N LEU A 140 -7.29 5.26 -3.62
CA LEU A 140 -6.16 5.59 -2.78
C LEU A 140 -6.54 6.49 -1.59
N SER A 141 -7.83 6.67 -1.34
CA SER A 141 -8.34 7.48 -0.22
C SER A 141 -7.84 6.96 1.13
N GLY A 142 -7.47 7.86 2.02
CA GLY A 142 -6.97 7.52 3.36
C GLY A 142 -5.55 6.97 3.41
N LYS A 143 -4.89 6.77 2.26
CA LYS A 143 -3.52 6.26 2.19
C LYS A 143 -2.51 7.40 2.08
N VAL A 144 -1.28 7.16 2.58
CA VAL A 144 -0.14 8.04 2.31
C VAL A 144 0.51 7.57 1.02
N ILE A 145 0.57 8.45 0.02
CA ILE A 145 1.18 8.18 -1.27
C ILE A 145 2.59 8.78 -1.30
N ASN A 146 3.58 7.93 -1.44
CA ASN A 146 4.97 8.31 -1.68
C ASN A 146 5.34 8.04 -3.13
N VAL A 147 6.38 8.70 -3.60
CA VAL A 147 6.86 8.54 -4.98
C VAL A 147 8.33 8.15 -4.98
N PHE A 148 8.71 7.22 -5.85
CA PHE A 148 10.10 7.04 -6.21
C PHE A 148 10.27 7.02 -7.73
N ALA A 149 11.40 7.47 -8.19
CA ALA A 149 11.67 7.50 -9.62
C ALA A 149 13.08 7.04 -9.94
N THR A 150 13.26 6.52 -11.15
CA THR A 150 14.58 6.34 -11.78
C THR A 150 14.70 7.28 -12.95
N SER A 151 15.89 7.84 -13.17
CA SER A 151 16.11 8.84 -14.21
C SER A 151 17.55 8.84 -14.72
N GLY A 152 17.73 9.06 -16.00
CA GLY A 152 19.05 9.26 -16.60
C GLY A 152 19.68 10.63 -16.34
N GLY A 153 18.99 11.56 -15.64
CA GLY A 153 19.52 12.90 -15.38
C GLY A 153 18.55 13.91 -14.79
N SER A 154 17.26 13.56 -14.67
CA SER A 154 16.26 14.44 -14.05
C SER A 154 16.09 14.14 -12.57
N THR A 155 15.64 15.12 -11.78
CA THR A 155 15.17 14.91 -10.40
C THR A 155 13.75 14.34 -10.39
N VAL A 156 13.30 13.88 -9.23
CA VAL A 156 11.93 13.39 -9.03
C VAL A 156 10.92 14.52 -8.80
N ASP A 157 11.39 15.72 -8.46
CA ASP A 157 10.56 16.82 -7.96
C ASP A 157 9.49 17.27 -8.95
N GLY A 158 9.84 17.38 -10.23
CA GLY A 158 8.88 17.73 -11.29
C GLY A 158 7.73 16.74 -11.35
N SER A 159 8.05 15.46 -11.41
CA SER A 159 7.07 14.38 -11.44
C SER A 159 6.18 14.35 -10.19
N TYR A 160 6.78 14.50 -9.02
CA TYR A 160 6.05 14.52 -7.74
C TYR A 160 5.07 15.70 -7.67
N ASN A 161 5.52 16.89 -8.04
CA ASN A 161 4.68 18.09 -8.02
C ASN A 161 3.54 18.00 -9.03
N ASP A 162 3.78 17.46 -10.22
CA ASP A 162 2.76 17.26 -11.25
C ASP A 162 1.67 16.29 -10.74
N LEU A 163 2.06 15.16 -10.15
CA LEU A 163 1.10 14.19 -9.58
C LEU A 163 0.31 14.79 -8.43
N LYS A 164 0.99 15.49 -7.50
CA LYS A 164 0.33 16.16 -6.37
C LYS A 164 -0.67 17.22 -6.83
N LYS A 165 -0.36 17.95 -7.89
CA LYS A 165 -1.26 18.95 -8.48
C LYS A 165 -2.43 18.30 -9.21
N ALA A 166 -2.21 17.15 -9.88
CA ALA A 166 -3.25 16.45 -10.61
C ALA A 166 -4.24 15.73 -9.67
N TYR A 167 -3.78 15.29 -8.50
CA TYR A 167 -4.57 14.51 -7.53
C TYR A 167 -4.50 15.13 -6.12
N PRO A 168 -5.00 16.36 -5.92
CA PRO A 168 -4.90 17.09 -4.66
C PRO A 168 -5.76 16.48 -3.53
N GLN A 169 -6.67 15.57 -3.86
CA GLN A 169 -7.52 14.87 -2.91
C GLN A 169 -6.79 13.82 -2.08
N TYR A 170 -5.58 13.40 -2.50
CA TYR A 170 -4.80 12.40 -1.80
C TYR A 170 -3.76 12.99 -0.86
N THR A 171 -3.35 12.20 0.14
CA THR A 171 -2.27 12.58 1.05
C THR A 171 -0.92 12.18 0.45
N TRP A 172 -0.13 13.18 0.08
CA TRP A 172 1.21 12.98 -0.49
C TRP A 172 2.28 13.06 0.59
N GLY A 173 3.14 12.04 0.65
CA GLY A 173 4.26 11.93 1.57
C GLY A 173 5.58 12.36 0.94
N GLU A 174 6.57 11.49 0.94
CA GLU A 174 7.93 11.78 0.45
C GLU A 174 8.13 11.41 -1.03
N SER A 175 9.20 11.95 -1.60
CA SER A 175 9.67 11.58 -2.94
C SER A 175 11.16 11.23 -2.91
N ARG A 176 11.55 10.18 -3.66
CA ARG A 176 12.95 9.72 -3.74
C ARG A 176 13.38 9.49 -5.19
N LEU A 177 14.60 9.92 -5.53
CA LEU A 177 15.27 9.47 -6.74
C LEU A 177 16.11 8.24 -6.40
N MET A 178 15.88 7.13 -7.12
CA MET A 178 16.49 5.83 -6.82
C MET A 178 17.28 5.30 -8.03
N ASN A 179 18.29 6.04 -8.43
CA ASN A 179 19.25 5.57 -9.43
C ASN A 179 20.24 4.57 -8.80
N ASP A 180 20.85 3.71 -9.63
CA ASP A 180 21.97 2.86 -9.28
C ASP A 180 23.27 3.64 -9.26
#